data_ac3368031bbe5230e2bbf5d8f0a3753b
#
_entry.id   ac3368031bbe5230e2bbf5d8f0a3753b
#
_cell.length_a   1.000
_cell.length_b   1.000
_cell.length_c   1.000
_cell.angle_alpha   90.00
_cell.angle_beta   90.00
_cell.angle_gamma   90.00
#
_symmetry.space_group_name_H-M   'P 1'
#
loop_
_entity.id
_entity.type
_entity.pdbx_description
1 polymer ?
#
loop_
_entity_poly.entity_id
_entity_poly.type
_entity_poly.pdbx_seq_one_letter_code
_entity_poly.pdbx_strand_id
1 'polypeptide(L)'
;MKPIVLVGHRHSCPLHGEGTVETGASATFVDGKAVARVGDRISCGAVIETGAACTIIEGQPAAREGDTTSHGGTLIEGDQGWLID
;
A
#
# COMPACT_ATOMS: atom_id res chain seq x y z
N MET A 1 3.27 4.82 -14.54
CA MET A 1 3.91 3.95 -13.55
C MET A 1 4.01 4.64 -12.21
N LYS A 2 3.74 3.92 -11.14
CA LYS A 2 3.68 4.50 -9.79
C LYS A 2 4.54 3.69 -8.84
N PRO A 3 5.12 4.33 -7.81
CA PRO A 3 5.95 3.61 -6.83
C PRO A 3 5.13 2.58 -6.06
N ILE A 4 5.73 1.40 -5.83
CA ILE A 4 5.10 0.35 -5.03
C ILE A 4 5.08 0.77 -3.56
N VAL A 5 4.01 0.42 -2.85
CA VAL A 5 3.87 0.76 -1.43
C VAL A 5 4.32 -0.41 -0.57
N LEU A 6 5.03 -0.10 0.50
CA LEU A 6 5.58 -1.08 1.44
C LEU A 6 5.01 -0.83 2.84
N VAL A 7 5.09 -1.83 3.69
CA VAL A 7 4.75 -1.68 5.11
C VAL A 7 5.62 -0.58 5.72
N GLY A 8 4.99 0.32 6.48
CA GLY A 8 5.65 1.47 7.08
C GLY A 8 5.52 2.75 6.26
N HIS A 9 5.10 2.67 5.00
CA HIS A 9 4.87 3.86 4.19
C HIS A 9 3.62 4.60 4.66
N ARG A 10 3.60 5.91 4.40
CA ARG A 10 2.57 6.80 4.95
C ARG A 10 1.26 6.76 4.18
N HIS A 11 0.19 6.97 4.92
CA HIS A 11 -1.18 7.01 4.42
C HIS A 11 -1.86 8.26 4.98
N SER A 12 -2.59 8.97 4.15
CA SER A 12 -3.38 10.12 4.57
C SER A 12 -4.85 9.70 4.69
N CYS A 13 -5.40 9.85 5.89
CA CYS A 13 -6.79 9.48 6.15
C CYS A 13 -7.59 10.72 6.57
N PRO A 14 -8.69 11.05 5.88
CA PRO A 14 -9.48 12.23 6.23
C PRO A 14 -10.14 12.13 7.60
N LEU A 15 -10.30 10.91 8.12
CA LEU A 15 -10.93 10.69 9.43
C LEU A 15 -9.94 10.68 10.58
N HIS A 16 -8.70 10.21 10.35
CA HIS A 16 -7.73 9.93 11.41
C HIS A 16 -6.39 10.63 11.23
N GLY A 17 -6.23 11.41 10.16
CA GLY A 17 -4.96 12.05 9.88
C GLY A 17 -3.97 11.08 9.23
N GLU A 18 -2.67 11.35 9.42
CA GLU A 18 -1.63 10.54 8.81
C GLU A 18 -1.37 9.27 9.60
N GLY A 19 -1.24 8.15 8.89
CA GLY A 19 -0.91 6.87 9.49
C GLY A 19 0.07 6.11 8.61
N THR A 20 0.26 4.83 8.89
CA THR A 20 1.19 3.98 8.13
C THR A 20 0.54 2.65 7.78
N VAL A 21 1.07 2.03 6.70
CA VAL A 21 0.66 0.67 6.31
C VAL A 21 1.20 -0.31 7.34
N GLU A 22 0.32 -1.16 7.88
CA GLU A 22 0.70 -2.11 8.94
C GLU A 22 0.97 -3.52 8.46
N THR A 23 0.25 -3.99 7.44
CA THR A 23 0.40 -5.37 6.98
C THR A 23 0.76 -5.41 5.50
N GLY A 24 1.38 -6.51 5.08
CA GLY A 24 1.79 -6.71 3.71
C GLY A 24 1.99 -8.17 3.39
N ALA A 25 2.62 -8.44 2.25
CA ALA A 25 2.90 -9.78 1.78
C ALA A 25 3.76 -10.55 2.80
N SER A 26 3.53 -11.86 2.90
CA SER A 26 4.25 -12.68 3.88
C SER A 26 5.66 -13.04 3.43
N ALA A 27 5.92 -13.03 2.13
CA ALA A 27 7.19 -13.50 1.58
C ALA A 27 7.78 -12.62 0.46
N THR A 28 7.22 -11.44 0.23
CA THR A 28 7.70 -10.53 -0.82
C THR A 28 8.11 -9.20 -0.18
N PHE A 29 9.41 -8.92 -0.26
CA PHE A 29 9.99 -7.76 0.42
C PHE A 29 10.79 -6.90 -0.55
N VAL A 30 10.81 -5.59 -0.28
CA VAL A 30 11.68 -4.63 -0.96
C VAL A 30 12.42 -3.86 0.13
N ASP A 31 13.74 -3.89 0.09
CA ASP A 31 14.59 -3.22 1.09
C ASP A 31 14.22 -3.62 2.53
N GLY A 32 13.88 -4.89 2.72
CA GLY A 32 13.55 -5.44 4.02
C GLY A 32 12.13 -5.17 4.51
N LYS A 33 11.29 -4.54 3.69
CA LYS A 33 9.91 -4.22 4.05
C LYS A 33 8.94 -4.98 3.16
N ALA A 34 7.87 -5.51 3.75
CA ALA A 34 6.88 -6.28 2.99
C ALA A 34 6.12 -5.38 2.01
N VAL A 35 5.83 -5.91 0.84
CA VAL A 35 5.03 -5.22 -0.17
C VAL A 35 3.57 -5.15 0.29
N ALA A 36 2.98 -3.98 0.27
CA ALA A 36 1.56 -3.80 0.59
C ALA A 36 0.70 -4.19 -0.60
N ARG A 37 -0.50 -4.71 -0.32
CA ARG A 37 -1.42 -5.20 -1.36
C ARG A 37 -2.85 -4.77 -1.03
N VAL A 38 -3.74 -4.90 -2.00
CA VAL A 38 -5.18 -4.74 -1.75
C VAL A 38 -5.59 -5.71 -0.62
N GLY A 39 -6.33 -5.19 0.35
CA GLY A 39 -6.74 -5.96 1.53
C GLY A 39 -5.84 -5.79 2.74
N ASP A 40 -4.66 -5.21 2.59
CA ASP A 40 -3.79 -4.94 3.73
C ASP A 40 -4.28 -3.73 4.52
N ARG A 41 -3.90 -3.69 5.79
CA ARG A 41 -4.45 -2.72 6.74
C ARG A 41 -3.52 -1.56 7.02
N ILE A 42 -4.15 -0.43 7.32
CA ILE A 42 -3.50 0.80 7.75
C ILE A 42 -3.65 0.92 9.27
N SER A 43 -2.75 1.65 9.89
CA SER A 43 -2.74 1.83 11.36
C SER A 43 -4.05 2.40 11.91
N CYS A 44 -4.80 3.14 11.13
CA CYS A 44 -6.09 3.70 11.56
C CYS A 44 -7.26 2.71 11.38
N GLY A 45 -7.00 1.49 10.92
CA GLY A 45 -8.04 0.49 10.68
C GLY A 45 -8.58 0.46 9.26
N ALA A 46 -8.14 1.36 8.40
CA ALA A 46 -8.55 1.35 6.99
C ALA A 46 -7.94 0.15 6.25
N VAL A 47 -8.54 -0.22 5.15
CA VAL A 47 -8.10 -1.31 4.29
C VAL A 47 -7.82 -0.77 2.90
N ILE A 48 -6.72 -1.21 2.29
CA ILE A 48 -6.35 -0.80 0.93
C ILE A 48 -7.36 -1.39 -0.06
N GLU A 49 -7.98 -0.55 -0.89
CA GLU A 49 -9.06 -0.94 -1.79
C GLU A 49 -8.65 -1.07 -3.24
N THR A 50 -7.64 -0.34 -3.70
CA THR A 50 -7.23 -0.38 -5.10
C THR A 50 -5.75 -0.71 -5.20
N GLY A 51 -5.36 -1.27 -6.34
CA GLY A 51 -3.97 -1.66 -6.60
C GLY A 51 -3.70 -1.81 -8.08
N ALA A 52 -2.51 -2.30 -8.40
CA ALA A 52 -2.04 -2.44 -9.77
C ALA A 52 -2.87 -3.47 -10.54
N ALA A 53 -3.13 -3.18 -11.81
CA ALA A 53 -3.90 -4.09 -12.66
C ALA A 53 -3.12 -5.33 -13.05
N CYS A 54 -1.80 -5.20 -13.23
CA CYS A 54 -0.96 -6.26 -13.77
C CYS A 54 0.10 -6.80 -12.82
N THR A 55 0.22 -6.25 -11.62
CA THR A 55 1.21 -6.71 -10.64
C THR A 55 0.50 -7.35 -9.46
N ILE A 56 0.52 -8.67 -9.44
CA ILE A 56 -0.13 -9.47 -8.40
C ILE A 56 0.95 -10.05 -7.50
N ILE A 57 0.83 -9.81 -6.20
CA ILE A 57 1.77 -10.30 -5.19
C ILE A 57 1.01 -11.22 -4.24
N GLU A 58 1.38 -12.51 -4.25
CA GLU A 58 0.76 -13.50 -3.37
C GLU A 58 -0.76 -13.47 -3.43
N GLY A 59 -1.30 -13.39 -4.67
CA GLY A 59 -2.73 -13.48 -4.91
C GLY A 59 -3.52 -12.19 -4.84
N GLN A 60 -2.88 -11.06 -4.54
CA GLN A 60 -3.56 -9.77 -4.44
C GLN A 60 -2.82 -8.69 -5.24
N PRO A 61 -3.54 -7.73 -5.82
CA PRO A 61 -2.90 -6.63 -6.53
C PRO A 61 -1.98 -5.84 -5.60
N ALA A 62 -0.78 -5.52 -6.07
CA ALA A 62 0.16 -4.71 -5.30
C ALA A 62 -0.35 -3.28 -5.18
N ALA A 63 -0.18 -2.69 -3.99
CA ALA A 63 -0.59 -1.31 -3.75
C ALA A 63 0.43 -0.34 -4.32
N ARG A 64 -0.05 0.81 -4.81
CA ARG A 64 0.78 1.85 -5.41
C ARG A 64 0.52 3.17 -4.71
N GLU A 65 1.51 4.05 -4.77
CA GLU A 65 1.30 5.43 -4.32
C GLU A 65 0.11 6.03 -5.09
N GLY A 66 -0.83 6.63 -4.36
CA GLY A 66 -2.05 7.17 -4.95
C GLY A 66 -3.26 6.24 -4.85
N ASP A 67 -3.05 4.97 -4.47
CA ASP A 67 -4.18 4.06 -4.29
C ASP A 67 -5.01 4.45 -3.06
N THR A 68 -6.28 4.04 -3.07
CA THR A 68 -7.26 4.48 -2.08
C THR A 68 -7.55 3.44 -1.03
N THR A 69 -8.10 3.90 0.09
CA THR A 69 -8.43 3.04 1.22
C THR A 69 -9.89 3.21 1.64
N SER A 70 -10.36 2.30 2.50
CA SER A 70 -11.76 2.21 2.89
C SER A 70 -12.28 3.44 3.65
N HIS A 71 -11.40 4.22 4.25
CA HIS A 71 -11.81 5.46 4.95
C HIS A 71 -11.80 6.68 4.01
N GLY A 72 -11.69 6.48 2.71
CA GLY A 72 -11.58 7.58 1.75
C GLY A 72 -10.20 8.20 1.72
N GLY A 73 -9.22 7.54 2.29
CA GLY A 73 -7.84 8.03 2.33
C GLY A 73 -7.03 7.60 1.12
N THR A 74 -5.76 8.01 1.11
CA THR A 74 -4.85 7.80 -0.02
C THR A 74 -3.47 7.39 0.49
N LEU A 75 -2.83 6.44 -0.22
CA LEU A 75 -1.44 6.07 0.04
C LEU A 75 -0.55 7.17 -0.55
N ILE A 76 0.22 7.83 0.29
CA ILE A 76 0.97 9.03 -0.10
C ILE A 76 2.48 8.83 -0.20
N GLU A 77 2.96 7.62 0.00
CA GLU A 77 4.37 7.30 -0.08
C GLU A 77 4.57 5.96 -0.75
N GLY A 78 5.64 5.82 -1.54
CA GLY A 78 6.00 4.57 -2.19
C GLY A 78 7.51 4.49 -2.41
N ASP A 79 7.99 3.31 -2.82
CA ASP A 79 9.40 3.08 -3.09
C ASP A 79 9.71 3.41 -4.54
N GLN A 80 10.55 4.42 -4.77
CA GLN A 80 10.91 4.88 -6.10
C GLN A 80 11.76 3.86 -6.88
N GLY A 81 12.32 2.88 -6.20
CA GLY A 81 13.13 1.84 -6.82
C GLY A 81 12.30 0.77 -7.53
N TRP A 82 11.01 0.73 -7.33
CA TRP A 82 10.13 -0.24 -8.01
C TRP A 82 8.83 0.46 -8.41
N LEU A 83 8.75 0.78 -9.72
CA LEU A 83 7.56 1.41 -10.29
C LEU A 83 6.70 0.35 -10.96
N ILE A 84 5.43 0.35 -10.69
CA ILE A 84 4.48 -0.62 -11.23
C ILE A 84 3.30 0.10 -11.89
N ASP A 85 2.59 -0.65 -12.74
CA ASP A 85 1.43 -0.13 -13.44
C ASP A 85 0.31 0.23 -12.44
#